data_5730abb484224b5801e489d1d2da7a03
#
_entry.id   5730abb484224b5801e489d1d2da7a03
#
_cell.length_a   1.000
_cell.length_b   1.000
_cell.length_c   1.000
_cell.angle_alpha   90.00
_cell.angle_beta   90.00
_cell.angle_gamma   90.00
#
_symmetry.space_group_name_H-M   'P 1'
#
loop_
_entity.id
_entity.type
_entity.pdbx_description
1 polymer ?
#
loop_
_entity_poly.entity_id
_entity_poly.type
_entity_poly.pdbx_seq_one_letter_code
_entity_poly.pdbx_strand_id
1 'polypeptide(L)'
;MQHSAYVLKTGETDAPAGIVALFEKGKRFQQICLSEMIEGLTGNEILKNVLSKGKAEGLNPVMYSHPVNYFGHGSGMTIGVTENQMYLKGAGNRKLYNNTSYALEFSVSANVPEWNNDLVSQGFEENIVFISGKAQFADGRQEKIYLIK
;
A
#
# COMPACT_ATOMS: atom_id res chain seq x y z
N MET A 1 -10.92 0.32 -2.48
CA MET A 1 -10.30 -0.68 -1.57
C MET A 1 -10.08 -1.98 -2.31
N GLN A 2 -8.95 -2.62 -2.09
CA GLN A 2 -8.61 -3.92 -2.65
C GLN A 2 -8.24 -4.87 -1.52
N HIS A 3 -9.02 -5.95 -1.38
CA HIS A 3 -8.80 -6.97 -0.37
C HIS A 3 -8.33 -8.28 -1.00
N SER A 4 -7.57 -9.05 -0.23
CA SER A 4 -6.96 -10.31 -0.66
C SER A 4 -7.77 -11.50 -0.14
N ALA A 5 -7.97 -12.49 -1.01
CA ALA A 5 -8.56 -13.76 -0.67
C ALA A 5 -7.71 -14.92 -1.23
N TYR A 6 -7.75 -16.05 -0.57
CA TYR A 6 -7.12 -17.29 -1.02
C TYR A 6 -8.19 -18.37 -1.18
N VAL A 7 -8.23 -18.99 -2.36
CA VAL A 7 -9.13 -20.13 -2.61
C VAL A 7 -8.42 -21.39 -2.15
N LEU A 8 -8.97 -22.03 -1.11
CA LEU A 8 -8.41 -23.26 -0.54
C LEU A 8 -8.47 -24.41 -1.54
N LYS A 9 -7.36 -25.12 -1.70
CA LYS A 9 -7.34 -26.40 -2.41
C LYS A 9 -7.91 -27.50 -1.53
N THR A 10 -8.28 -28.62 -2.14
CA THR A 10 -8.78 -29.79 -1.42
C THR A 10 -7.78 -30.24 -0.34
N GLY A 11 -8.23 -30.28 0.91
CA GLY A 11 -7.42 -30.66 2.06
C GLY A 11 -6.67 -29.51 2.75
N GLU A 12 -6.68 -28.30 2.17
CA GLU A 12 -6.12 -27.12 2.84
C GLU A 12 -7.10 -26.53 3.85
N THR A 13 -6.58 -26.01 4.95
CA THR A 13 -7.34 -25.34 6.02
C THR A 13 -6.94 -23.87 6.16
N ASP A 14 -5.84 -23.45 5.53
CA ASP A 14 -5.31 -22.08 5.56
C ASP A 14 -4.56 -21.76 4.25
N ALA A 15 -4.25 -20.48 4.03
CA ALA A 15 -3.38 -20.05 2.95
C ALA A 15 -1.93 -20.51 3.19
N PRO A 16 -1.13 -20.75 2.12
CA PRO A 16 0.28 -21.06 2.26
C PRO A 16 1.04 -20.05 3.12
N ALA A 17 1.99 -20.54 3.93
CA ALA A 17 2.72 -19.69 4.86
C ALA A 17 3.46 -18.51 4.17
N GLY A 18 4.00 -18.74 2.96
CA GLY A 18 4.63 -17.70 2.16
C GLY A 18 3.65 -16.60 1.71
N ILE A 19 2.40 -16.94 1.42
CA ILE A 19 1.34 -15.99 1.07
C ILE A 19 0.92 -15.18 2.30
N VAL A 20 0.76 -15.83 3.45
CA VAL A 20 0.49 -15.14 4.72
C VAL A 20 1.63 -14.18 5.08
N ALA A 21 2.89 -14.63 4.94
CA ALA A 21 4.05 -13.79 5.18
C ALA A 21 4.12 -12.57 4.24
N LEU A 22 3.76 -12.75 2.95
CA LEU A 22 3.68 -11.65 1.98
C LEU A 22 2.58 -10.65 2.37
N PHE A 23 1.43 -11.12 2.83
CA PHE A 23 0.35 -10.27 3.32
C PHE A 23 0.78 -9.44 4.54
N GLU A 24 1.49 -10.06 5.51
CA GLU A 24 2.03 -9.33 6.67
C GLU A 24 3.08 -8.26 6.27
N LYS A 25 3.90 -8.54 5.24
CA LYS A 25 4.80 -7.52 4.66
C LYS A 25 4.02 -6.33 4.10
N GLY A 26 2.91 -6.57 3.43
CA GLY A 26 2.02 -5.50 2.95
C GLY A 26 1.43 -4.68 4.10
N LYS A 27 0.91 -5.33 5.15
CA LYS A 27 0.42 -4.65 6.36
C LYS A 27 1.53 -3.81 7.02
N ARG A 28 2.75 -4.31 7.06
CA ARG A 28 3.89 -3.54 7.57
C ARG A 28 4.16 -2.30 6.71
N PHE A 29 4.11 -2.44 5.39
CA PHE A 29 4.32 -1.30 4.49
C PHE A 29 3.20 -0.25 4.62
N GLN A 30 1.93 -0.65 4.85
CA GLN A 30 0.86 0.30 5.18
C GLN A 30 1.22 1.17 6.40
N GLN A 31 1.77 0.57 7.46
CA GLN A 31 2.19 1.30 8.65
C GLN A 31 3.31 2.30 8.35
N ILE A 32 4.28 1.91 7.53
CA ILE A 32 5.34 2.81 7.05
C ILE A 32 4.72 3.98 6.30
N CYS A 33 3.80 3.73 5.37
CA CYS A 33 3.14 4.77 4.58
C CYS A 33 2.41 5.77 5.49
N LEU A 34 1.59 5.30 6.44
CA LEU A 34 0.87 6.17 7.37
C LEU A 34 1.83 7.04 8.20
N SER A 35 2.98 6.47 8.62
CA SER A 35 3.98 7.20 9.42
C SER A 35 4.74 8.28 8.66
N GLU A 36 4.86 8.14 7.33
CA GLU A 36 5.59 9.08 6.47
C GLU A 36 4.68 10.15 5.84
N MET A 37 3.38 10.03 5.99
CA MET A 37 2.44 11.09 5.58
C MET A 37 2.47 12.21 6.60
N ILE A 38 3.34 13.19 6.36
CA ILE A 38 3.56 14.36 7.22
C ILE A 38 3.06 15.60 6.49
N GLU A 39 2.31 16.46 7.18
CA GLU A 39 1.76 17.68 6.60
C GLU A 39 2.85 18.57 6.00
N GLY A 40 2.59 19.08 4.81
CA GLY A 40 3.50 19.95 4.09
C GLY A 40 4.55 19.24 3.24
N LEU A 41 4.79 17.93 3.43
CA LEU A 41 5.61 17.14 2.50
C LEU A 41 4.91 16.99 1.16
N THR A 42 5.69 16.94 0.10
CA THR A 42 5.22 16.64 -1.26
C THR A 42 5.05 15.13 -1.45
N GLY A 43 4.25 14.73 -2.43
CA GLY A 43 4.10 13.33 -2.79
C GLY A 43 5.44 12.66 -3.14
N ASN A 44 6.36 13.39 -3.78
CA ASN A 44 7.70 12.88 -4.10
C ASN A 44 8.58 12.66 -2.86
N GLU A 45 8.49 13.55 -1.86
CA GLU A 45 9.21 13.38 -0.58
C GLU A 45 8.66 12.19 0.19
N ILE A 46 7.34 12.06 0.27
CA ILE A 46 6.68 10.90 0.90
C ILE A 46 7.08 9.62 0.17
N LEU A 47 7.00 9.59 -1.17
CA LEU A 47 7.43 8.43 -1.97
C LEU A 47 8.86 7.99 -1.65
N LYS A 48 9.80 8.95 -1.66
CA LYS A 48 11.20 8.68 -1.32
C LYS A 48 11.34 8.06 0.07
N ASN A 49 10.65 8.62 1.06
CA ASN A 49 10.71 8.18 2.45
C ASN A 49 10.17 6.75 2.62
N VAL A 50 8.95 6.49 2.12
CA VAL A 50 8.30 5.17 2.27
C VAL A 50 9.09 4.07 1.56
N LEU A 51 9.58 4.34 0.32
CA LEU A 51 10.39 3.37 -0.41
C LEU A 51 11.73 3.10 0.27
N SER A 52 12.38 4.13 0.82
CA SER A 52 13.65 3.97 1.54
C SER A 52 13.46 3.13 2.80
N LYS A 53 12.42 3.41 3.60
CA LYS A 53 12.12 2.64 4.81
C LYS A 53 11.68 1.21 4.48
N GLY A 54 10.80 1.03 3.50
CA GLY A 54 10.37 -0.29 3.07
C GLY A 54 11.56 -1.16 2.64
N LYS A 55 12.45 -0.62 1.81
CA LYS A 55 13.67 -1.34 1.37
C LYS A 55 14.61 -1.66 2.52
N ALA A 56 14.77 -0.75 3.48
CA ALA A 56 15.60 -0.99 4.67
C ALA A 56 15.07 -2.16 5.53
N GLU A 57 13.76 -2.42 5.50
CA GLU A 57 13.12 -3.56 6.16
C GLU A 57 13.01 -4.80 5.27
N GLY A 58 13.67 -4.82 4.12
CA GLY A 58 13.65 -5.95 3.18
C GLY A 58 12.33 -6.14 2.45
N LEU A 59 11.49 -5.09 2.38
CA LEU A 59 10.29 -5.07 1.57
C LEU A 59 10.64 -4.67 0.12
N ASN A 60 9.85 -5.13 -0.83
CA ASN A 60 9.97 -4.77 -2.24
C ASN A 60 8.67 -4.09 -2.72
N PRO A 61 8.45 -2.81 -2.33
CA PRO A 61 7.20 -2.11 -2.63
C PRO A 61 7.24 -1.38 -3.98
N VAL A 62 6.03 -1.25 -4.57
CA VAL A 62 5.72 -0.31 -5.66
C VAL A 62 4.53 0.52 -5.21
N MET A 63 4.70 1.84 -5.11
CA MET A 63 3.71 2.78 -4.56
C MET A 63 3.02 3.57 -5.67
N TYR A 64 1.70 3.70 -5.63
CA TYR A 64 0.91 4.45 -6.62
C TYR A 64 -0.36 5.05 -6.02
N SER A 65 -0.25 5.67 -4.86
CA SER A 65 -1.35 6.29 -4.12
C SER A 65 -1.78 7.63 -4.68
N HIS A 66 -3.07 7.90 -4.62
CA HIS A 66 -3.69 9.11 -5.16
C HIS A 66 -4.83 9.62 -4.27
N PRO A 67 -5.23 10.90 -4.40
CA PRO A 67 -6.41 11.41 -3.71
C PRO A 67 -7.68 10.69 -4.16
N VAL A 68 -8.60 10.49 -3.21
CA VAL A 68 -9.96 10.00 -3.49
C VAL A 68 -10.91 11.17 -3.63
N ASN A 69 -11.86 11.07 -4.57
CA ASN A 69 -13.01 11.96 -4.67
C ASN A 69 -14.27 11.17 -5.00
N TYR A 70 -15.35 11.90 -5.31
CA TYR A 70 -16.67 11.35 -5.56
C TYR A 70 -16.72 10.23 -6.64
N PHE A 71 -15.82 10.27 -7.63
CA PHE A 71 -15.74 9.28 -8.72
C PHE A 71 -14.51 8.34 -8.59
N GLY A 72 -13.91 8.23 -7.42
CA GLY A 72 -12.73 7.40 -7.17
C GLY A 72 -11.43 8.21 -7.20
N HIS A 73 -10.90 8.53 -8.38
CA HIS A 73 -9.65 9.31 -8.51
C HIS A 73 -9.88 10.80 -8.34
N GLY A 74 -9.18 11.41 -7.39
CA GLY A 74 -9.21 12.84 -7.13
C GLY A 74 -8.02 13.59 -7.73
N SER A 75 -8.20 14.90 -7.93
CA SER A 75 -7.08 15.79 -8.24
C SER A 75 -6.35 16.17 -6.96
N GLY A 76 -5.03 16.10 -6.96
CA GLY A 76 -4.25 16.48 -5.77
C GLY A 76 -2.83 15.96 -5.77
N MET A 77 -2.31 15.76 -4.57
CA MET A 77 -1.01 15.15 -4.36
C MET A 77 -1.06 13.66 -4.70
N THR A 78 -0.11 13.21 -5.51
CA THR A 78 0.04 11.79 -5.87
C THR A 78 1.38 11.27 -5.34
N ILE A 79 1.39 10.05 -4.82
CA ILE A 79 2.58 9.41 -4.26
C ILE A 79 2.98 8.25 -5.17
N GLY A 80 3.89 8.51 -6.11
CA GLY A 80 4.31 7.55 -7.13
C GLY A 80 3.24 7.22 -8.17
N VAL A 81 3.65 6.53 -9.20
CA VAL A 81 2.82 5.83 -10.19
C VAL A 81 3.56 4.54 -10.53
N THR A 82 2.86 3.51 -10.99
CA THR A 82 3.44 2.19 -11.24
C THR A 82 4.70 2.24 -12.10
N GLU A 83 4.71 3.09 -13.13
CA GLU A 83 5.80 3.22 -14.09
C GLU A 83 6.94 4.11 -13.61
N ASN A 84 6.74 4.87 -12.52
CA ASN A 84 7.75 5.81 -12.01
C ASN A 84 7.77 5.87 -10.48
N GLN A 85 8.76 5.22 -9.91
CA GLN A 85 9.00 5.14 -8.47
C GLN A 85 10.09 6.12 -7.98
N MET A 86 10.44 7.13 -8.77
CA MET A 86 11.49 8.10 -8.41
C MET A 86 10.94 9.51 -8.24
N TYR A 87 10.32 10.05 -9.27
CA TYR A 87 9.85 11.43 -9.27
C TYR A 87 8.68 11.63 -10.23
N LEU A 88 7.59 12.16 -9.73
CA LEU A 88 6.40 12.49 -10.51
C LEU A 88 6.27 14.02 -10.64
N LYS A 89 6.42 14.54 -11.87
CA LYS A 89 6.22 15.97 -12.16
C LYS A 89 4.76 16.36 -11.95
N GLY A 90 4.53 17.57 -11.46
CA GLY A 90 3.18 18.13 -11.27
C GLY A 90 2.50 17.57 -10.01
N ALA A 91 1.72 16.51 -10.11
CA ALA A 91 0.96 15.97 -8.98
C ALA A 91 1.84 15.51 -7.81
N GLY A 92 3.02 14.94 -8.09
CA GLY A 92 3.97 14.54 -7.06
C GLY A 92 4.64 15.72 -6.33
N ASN A 93 4.60 16.94 -6.90
CA ASN A 93 5.12 18.15 -6.26
C ASN A 93 4.09 18.87 -5.39
N ARG A 94 2.84 18.40 -5.38
CA ARG A 94 1.81 18.95 -4.50
C ARG A 94 2.04 18.48 -3.07
N LYS A 95 1.69 19.32 -2.12
CA LYS A 95 1.87 19.05 -0.69
C LYS A 95 0.66 18.33 -0.10
N LEU A 96 0.93 17.56 0.95
CA LEU A 96 -0.08 16.98 1.80
C LEU A 96 -0.66 18.05 2.73
N TYR A 97 -1.97 18.12 2.81
CA TYR A 97 -2.72 19.03 3.68
C TYR A 97 -3.74 18.28 4.53
N ASN A 98 -4.09 18.85 5.67
CA ASN A 98 -5.18 18.32 6.52
C ASN A 98 -6.52 18.29 5.78
N ASN A 99 -7.40 17.41 6.23
CA ASN A 99 -8.75 17.19 5.71
C ASN A 99 -8.75 16.70 4.26
N THR A 100 -7.83 15.81 3.93
CA THR A 100 -7.74 15.14 2.63
C THR A 100 -7.85 13.63 2.78
N SER A 101 -8.31 12.95 1.73
CA SER A 101 -8.46 11.50 1.67
C SER A 101 -7.71 10.92 0.48
N TYR A 102 -7.19 9.71 0.66
CA TYR A 102 -6.36 9.00 -0.34
C TYR A 102 -6.77 7.54 -0.43
N ALA A 103 -6.66 6.97 -1.62
CA ALA A 103 -6.45 5.55 -1.79
C ALA A 103 -4.99 5.26 -1.47
N LEU A 104 -4.73 4.57 -0.36
CA LEU A 104 -3.41 4.05 -0.03
C LEU A 104 -3.20 2.79 -0.84
N GLU A 105 -2.66 2.96 -2.04
CA GLU A 105 -2.56 1.92 -3.06
C GLU A 105 -1.10 1.63 -3.36
N PHE A 106 -0.74 0.34 -3.31
CA PHE A 106 0.63 -0.14 -3.54
C PHE A 106 0.63 -1.66 -3.74
N SER A 107 1.75 -2.20 -4.17
CA SER A 107 2.01 -3.63 -4.10
C SER A 107 3.31 -3.92 -3.34
N VAL A 108 3.42 -5.13 -2.82
CA VAL A 108 4.68 -5.70 -2.32
C VAL A 108 4.92 -7.04 -2.99
N SER A 109 6.21 -7.37 -3.21
CA SER A 109 6.58 -8.62 -3.84
C SER A 109 7.55 -9.41 -2.98
N ALA A 110 7.39 -10.74 -2.96
CA ALA A 110 8.34 -11.66 -2.35
C ALA A 110 8.27 -13.03 -3.05
N ASN A 111 9.33 -13.82 -2.90
CA ASN A 111 9.32 -15.20 -3.34
C ASN A 111 8.48 -16.05 -2.39
N VAL A 112 7.63 -16.93 -2.95
CA VAL A 112 6.74 -17.82 -2.20
C VAL A 112 7.26 -19.26 -2.32
N PRO A 113 7.83 -19.82 -1.25
CA PRO A 113 8.45 -21.16 -1.30
C PRO A 113 7.51 -22.26 -1.77
N GLU A 114 6.23 -22.22 -1.34
CA GLU A 114 5.21 -23.21 -1.69
C GLU A 114 4.81 -23.15 -3.18
N TRP A 115 5.17 -22.07 -3.89
CA TRP A 115 4.93 -21.89 -5.31
C TRP A 115 6.26 -21.87 -6.09
N ASN A 116 7.07 -22.90 -5.92
CA ASN A 116 8.38 -23.08 -6.57
C ASN A 116 9.34 -21.89 -6.37
N ASN A 117 9.18 -21.16 -5.27
CA ASN A 117 9.94 -19.92 -5.01
C ASN A 117 9.71 -18.83 -6.07
N ASP A 118 8.55 -18.83 -6.74
CA ASP A 118 8.20 -17.82 -7.71
C ASP A 118 8.01 -16.46 -7.02
N LEU A 119 8.36 -15.39 -7.74
CA LEU A 119 8.12 -14.02 -7.28
C LEU A 119 6.63 -13.70 -7.41
N VAL A 120 5.98 -13.48 -6.28
CA VAL A 120 4.57 -13.11 -6.19
C VAL A 120 4.46 -11.65 -5.80
N SER A 121 3.63 -10.90 -6.52
CA SER A 121 3.27 -9.51 -6.18
C SER A 121 1.84 -9.49 -5.66
N GLN A 122 1.63 -8.85 -4.52
CA GLN A 122 0.32 -8.68 -3.90
C GLN A 122 -0.03 -7.20 -3.80
N GLY A 123 -1.20 -6.82 -4.35
CA GLY A 123 -1.75 -5.48 -4.28
C GLY A 123 -2.51 -5.24 -2.98
N PHE A 124 -2.47 -4.00 -2.53
CA PHE A 124 -3.19 -3.49 -1.36
C PHE A 124 -3.79 -2.15 -1.68
N GLU A 125 -5.03 -1.93 -1.28
CA GLU A 125 -5.66 -0.62 -1.38
C GLU A 125 -6.66 -0.43 -0.24
N GLU A 126 -6.41 0.58 0.57
CA GLU A 126 -7.30 1.01 1.65
C GLU A 126 -7.56 2.51 1.55
N ASN A 127 -8.76 2.93 1.94
CA ASN A 127 -9.04 4.35 2.08
C ASN A 127 -8.44 4.89 3.37
N ILE A 128 -7.69 5.98 3.25
CA ILE A 128 -7.14 6.69 4.39
C ILE A 128 -7.58 8.15 4.39
N VAL A 129 -7.61 8.74 5.57
CA VAL A 129 -7.82 10.17 5.77
C VAL A 129 -6.60 10.77 6.45
N PHE A 130 -6.23 11.98 6.03
CA PHE A 130 -5.23 12.77 6.71
C PHE A 130 -5.93 13.92 7.45
N ILE A 131 -6.02 13.79 8.77
CA ILE A 131 -6.76 14.71 9.63
C ILE A 131 -6.00 14.95 10.93
N SER A 132 -6.01 16.18 11.42
CA SER A 132 -5.29 16.59 12.65
C SER A 132 -3.80 16.20 12.63
N GLY A 133 -3.16 16.33 11.47
CA GLY A 133 -1.75 16.03 11.27
C GLY A 133 -1.38 14.55 11.26
N LYS A 134 -2.37 13.65 11.11
CA LYS A 134 -2.17 12.19 11.12
C LYS A 134 -2.89 11.51 9.97
N ALA A 135 -2.21 10.55 9.34
CA ALA A 135 -2.85 9.62 8.43
C ALA A 135 -3.41 8.43 9.21
N GLN A 136 -4.65 8.04 8.90
CA GLN A 136 -5.31 6.88 9.51
C GLN A 136 -6.26 6.22 8.52
N PHE A 137 -6.54 4.93 8.71
CA PHE A 137 -7.55 4.25 7.92
C PHE A 137 -8.93 4.88 8.14
N ALA A 138 -9.67 5.11 7.06
CA ALA A 138 -11.00 5.71 7.12
C ALA A 138 -12.04 4.73 7.70
N ASP A 139 -11.92 3.45 7.38
CA ASP A 139 -12.87 2.39 7.75
C ASP A 139 -12.13 1.08 8.13
N GLY A 140 -10.98 1.22 8.80
CA GLY A 140 -10.12 0.08 9.13
C GLY A 140 -9.32 -0.41 7.93
N ARG A 141 -8.78 -1.61 8.07
CA ARG A 141 -8.05 -2.32 7.00
C ARG A 141 -8.30 -3.81 7.07
N GLN A 142 -7.98 -4.53 6.03
CA GLN A 142 -8.00 -5.98 6.06
C GLN A 142 -6.90 -6.50 7.01
N GLU A 143 -7.29 -7.28 8.03
CA GLU A 143 -6.37 -7.82 9.03
C GLU A 143 -5.89 -9.24 8.71
N LYS A 144 -6.65 -10.00 7.92
CA LYS A 144 -6.33 -11.38 7.51
C LYS A 144 -6.75 -11.63 6.07
N ILE A 145 -6.07 -12.54 5.39
CA ILE A 145 -6.50 -13.04 4.09
C ILE A 145 -7.85 -13.76 4.26
N TYR A 146 -8.81 -13.45 3.40
CA TYR A 146 -10.07 -14.18 3.38
C TYR A 146 -9.85 -15.57 2.78
N LEU A 147 -10.40 -16.62 3.43
CA LEU A 147 -10.33 -17.99 2.95
C LEU A 147 -11.64 -18.36 2.27
N ILE A 148 -11.58 -18.77 1.02
CA ILE A 148 -12.72 -19.20 0.21
C ILE A 148 -12.64 -20.73 0.07
N LYS A 149 -13.73 -21.42 0.42
CA LYS A 149 -13.88 -22.90 0.30
C LYS A 149 -14.48 -23.26 -1.04
#